data_53d5f690d8da442d6ba65c67302b0321
#
_entry.id   53d5f690d8da442d6ba65c67302b0321
#
_cell.length_a   1.000
_cell.length_b   1.000
_cell.length_c   1.000
_cell.angle_alpha   90.00
_cell.angle_beta   90.00
_cell.angle_gamma   90.00
#
_symmetry.space_group_name_H-M   'P 1'
#
loop_
_entity.id
_entity.type
_entity.pdbx_description
1 polymer ?
#
loop_
_entity_poly.entity_id
_entity_poly.type
_entity_poly.pdbx_seq_one_letter_code
_entity_poly.pdbx_strand_id
1 'polypeptide(L)'
;SYTATNFPDYPKYGVWNNCYVVTSNENTPAIYALPRANMLAGTTGSAVRFTVPSYATIGFQACTPVHFGGGDAPPAGAPAMFMRMADDAWTTSTTDVDRLELWNINYNAGTPASSTISGPTTLNTEVFDTGLCGYTSFACMNQPGTGTTLDPLREVLMNRISYRNLTATQGYE
;
A
#
# COMPACT_ATOMS: atom_id res chain seq x y z
N SER A 1 20.49 -8.42 0.64
CA SER A 1 19.32 -8.48 1.54
C SER A 1 19.06 -7.12 2.15
N TYR A 2 17.83 -6.85 2.50
CA TYR A 2 17.42 -5.61 3.18
C TYR A 2 16.76 -5.99 4.51
N THR A 3 17.04 -5.21 5.54
CA THR A 3 16.51 -5.45 6.88
C THR A 3 15.43 -4.41 7.18
N ALA A 4 14.25 -4.87 7.60
CA ALA A 4 13.20 -3.99 8.08
C ALA A 4 13.59 -3.40 9.45
N THR A 5 13.11 -2.19 9.74
CA THR A 5 13.36 -1.53 11.03
C THR A 5 12.60 -2.20 12.17
N ASN A 6 11.38 -2.64 11.89
CA ASN A 6 10.50 -3.35 12.81
C ASN A 6 10.06 -4.67 12.18
N PHE A 7 9.30 -5.47 12.90
CA PHE A 7 8.70 -6.68 12.32
C PHE A 7 7.77 -6.30 11.15
N PRO A 8 8.08 -6.73 9.91
CA PRO A 8 7.32 -6.34 8.72
C PRO A 8 6.13 -7.27 8.53
N ASP A 9 5.08 -7.05 9.31
CA ASP A 9 3.87 -7.86 9.24
C ASP A 9 3.09 -7.60 7.96
N TYR A 10 2.47 -8.62 7.42
CA TYR A 10 1.60 -8.57 6.25
C TYR A 10 2.21 -7.87 5.02
N PRO A 11 3.43 -8.27 4.56
CA PRO A 11 4.08 -7.59 3.46
C PRO A 11 3.35 -7.81 2.13
N LYS A 12 3.20 -6.74 1.36
CA LYS A 12 2.69 -6.78 -0.01
C LYS A 12 3.73 -6.23 -0.98
N TYR A 13 3.78 -6.80 -2.18
CA TYR A 13 4.83 -6.53 -3.16
C TYR A 13 4.25 -5.99 -4.45
N GLY A 14 4.85 -4.93 -4.98
CA GLY A 14 4.59 -4.37 -6.30
C GLY A 14 5.86 -4.27 -7.14
N VAL A 15 5.71 -4.45 -8.44
CA VAL A 15 6.79 -4.23 -9.41
C VAL A 15 6.54 -2.91 -10.12
N TRP A 16 7.57 -2.08 -10.21
CA TRP A 16 7.57 -0.86 -11.00
C TRP A 16 8.80 -0.79 -11.92
N ASN A 17 8.88 0.23 -12.77
CA ASN A 17 9.97 0.32 -13.75
C ASN A 17 11.36 0.30 -13.09
N ASN A 18 11.57 1.11 -12.08
CA ASN A 18 12.87 1.36 -11.46
C ASN A 18 13.00 0.83 -10.04
N CYS A 19 11.92 0.37 -9.42
CA CYS A 19 11.94 -0.17 -8.06
C CYS A 19 10.95 -1.32 -7.88
N TYR A 20 11.21 -2.15 -6.88
CA TYR A 20 10.16 -2.94 -6.24
C TYR A 20 9.62 -2.14 -5.06
N VAL A 21 8.32 -2.14 -4.90
CA VAL A 21 7.65 -1.52 -3.75
C VAL A 21 7.21 -2.62 -2.81
N VAL A 22 7.59 -2.50 -1.55
CA VAL A 22 7.11 -3.39 -0.49
C VAL A 22 6.41 -2.54 0.56
N THR A 23 5.20 -2.92 0.91
CA THR A 23 4.46 -2.29 2.01
C THR A 23 4.29 -3.27 3.14
N SER A 24 4.29 -2.80 4.38
CA SER A 24 4.07 -3.64 5.56
C SER A 24 3.36 -2.89 6.67
N ASN A 25 2.63 -3.63 7.49
CA ASN A 25 2.15 -3.18 8.78
C ASN A 25 3.31 -3.28 9.77
N GLU A 26 3.78 -2.14 10.23
CA GLU A 26 4.79 -2.01 11.27
C GLU A 26 4.20 -1.13 12.39
N ASN A 27 5.02 -0.62 13.30
CA ASN A 27 4.55 0.36 14.30
C ASN A 27 3.91 1.60 13.65
N THR A 28 4.34 1.90 12.42
CA THR A 28 3.73 2.88 11.51
C THR A 28 3.71 2.23 10.14
N PRO A 29 2.65 2.37 9.32
CA PRO A 29 2.62 1.77 8.00
C PRO A 29 3.87 2.13 7.20
N ALA A 30 4.63 1.12 6.78
CA ALA A 30 5.93 1.28 6.15
C ALA A 30 5.89 0.93 4.67
N ILE A 31 6.65 1.69 3.90
CA ILE A 31 6.80 1.51 2.46
C ILE A 31 8.28 1.50 2.12
N TYR A 32 8.73 0.46 1.45
CA TYR A 32 10.10 0.32 1.00
C TYR A 32 10.15 0.41 -0.52
N ALA A 33 11.03 1.25 -1.05
CA ALA A 33 11.43 1.25 -2.45
C ALA A 33 12.79 0.57 -2.59
N LEU A 34 12.83 -0.55 -3.31
CA LEU A 34 14.02 -1.38 -3.46
C LEU A 34 14.59 -1.22 -4.88
N PRO A 35 15.93 -1.16 -5.07
CA PRO A 35 16.56 -0.88 -6.34
C PRO A 35 16.44 -2.07 -7.31
N ARG A 36 15.44 -2.05 -8.17
CA ARG A 36 15.12 -3.17 -9.07
C ARG A 36 16.31 -3.58 -9.96
N ALA A 37 16.99 -2.61 -10.57
CA ALA A 37 18.12 -2.89 -11.45
C ALA A 37 19.27 -3.60 -10.73
N ASN A 38 19.63 -3.14 -9.53
CA ASN A 38 20.68 -3.77 -8.72
C ASN A 38 20.29 -5.18 -8.29
N MET A 39 19.01 -5.38 -7.89
CA MET A 39 18.53 -6.70 -7.48
C MET A 39 18.55 -7.68 -8.65
N LEU A 40 18.17 -7.26 -9.86
CA LEU A 40 18.24 -8.11 -11.07
C LEU A 40 19.68 -8.44 -11.46
N ALA A 41 20.59 -7.51 -11.26
CA ALA A 41 22.02 -7.70 -11.56
C ALA A 41 22.80 -8.43 -10.45
N GLY A 42 22.18 -8.71 -9.31
CA GLY A 42 22.86 -9.29 -8.15
C GLY A 42 23.89 -8.35 -7.52
N THR A 43 23.77 -7.04 -7.74
CA THR A 43 24.70 -6.02 -7.23
C THR A 43 24.14 -5.33 -5.99
N THR A 44 25.04 -4.65 -5.25
CA THR A 44 24.62 -3.86 -4.08
C THR A 44 23.82 -2.63 -4.52
N GLY A 45 22.76 -2.33 -3.78
CA GLY A 45 21.96 -1.11 -3.97
C GLY A 45 21.28 -0.75 -2.65
N SER A 46 20.81 0.48 -2.53
CA SER A 46 20.21 1.02 -1.31
C SER A 46 18.69 1.08 -1.42
N ALA A 47 18.01 0.48 -0.45
CA ALA A 47 16.58 0.65 -0.25
C ALA A 47 16.30 2.00 0.43
N VAL A 48 15.11 2.53 0.20
CA VAL A 48 14.59 3.69 0.93
C VAL A 48 13.30 3.28 1.64
N ARG A 49 13.18 3.68 2.89
CA ARG A 49 11.98 3.46 3.71
C ARG A 49 11.24 4.76 3.89
N PHE A 50 9.95 4.71 3.67
CA PHE A 50 9.00 5.78 3.96
C PHE A 50 7.95 5.29 4.95
N THR A 51 7.23 6.22 5.55
CA THR A 51 6.05 5.94 6.38
C THR A 51 4.94 6.90 6.00
N VAL A 52 3.70 6.47 6.24
CA VAL A 52 2.52 7.34 6.15
C VAL A 52 1.87 7.49 7.53
N PRO A 53 1.08 8.54 7.76
CA PRO A 53 0.42 8.74 9.05
C PRO A 53 -0.45 7.54 9.42
N SER A 54 -0.42 7.17 10.70
CA SER A 54 -1.30 6.14 11.27
C SER A 54 -2.66 6.73 11.66
N TYR A 55 -3.70 5.92 11.58
CA TYR A 55 -4.99 6.19 12.22
C TYR A 55 -4.95 5.64 13.65
N ALA A 56 -5.41 6.45 14.62
CA ALA A 56 -5.31 6.09 16.03
C ALA A 56 -6.34 5.05 16.48
N THR A 57 -7.43 4.92 15.73
CA THR A 57 -8.58 4.08 16.10
C THR A 57 -8.43 2.63 15.66
N ILE A 58 -7.47 2.32 14.80
CA ILE A 58 -7.24 0.97 14.28
C ILE A 58 -5.83 0.48 14.57
N GLY A 59 -5.71 -0.78 14.92
CA GLY A 59 -4.41 -1.39 15.26
C GLY A 59 -3.65 -1.93 14.06
N PHE A 60 -4.34 -2.42 13.04
CA PHE A 60 -3.72 -3.01 11.85
C PHE A 60 -3.86 -2.05 10.66
N GLN A 61 -2.73 -1.66 10.06
CA GLN A 61 -2.72 -0.68 8.99
C GLN A 61 -1.68 -1.05 7.94
N ALA A 62 -2.13 -1.42 6.76
CA ALA A 62 -1.25 -1.75 5.65
C ALA A 62 -1.68 -1.04 4.37
N CYS A 63 -0.70 -0.55 3.64
CA CYS A 63 -0.89 -0.07 2.27
C CYS A 63 -0.78 -1.22 1.28
N THR A 64 -1.32 -1.03 0.07
CA THR A 64 -1.19 -1.98 -1.02
C THR A 64 -0.44 -1.32 -2.17
N PRO A 65 0.69 -1.86 -2.63
CA PRO A 65 1.43 -1.29 -3.74
C PRO A 65 0.72 -1.54 -5.06
N VAL A 66 0.85 -0.56 -5.96
CA VAL A 66 0.43 -0.73 -7.34
C VAL A 66 1.45 -1.60 -8.08
N HIS A 67 0.95 -2.56 -8.83
CA HIS A 67 1.76 -3.53 -9.55
C HIS A 67 1.64 -3.33 -11.06
N PHE A 68 2.77 -3.18 -11.72
CA PHE A 68 2.87 -3.28 -13.17
C PHE A 68 3.09 -4.76 -13.55
N GLY A 69 2.04 -5.43 -14.02
CA GLY A 69 2.02 -6.88 -14.25
C GLY A 69 2.09 -7.32 -15.71
N GLY A 70 2.35 -6.41 -16.64
CA GLY A 70 2.37 -6.69 -18.08
C GLY A 70 1.68 -5.59 -18.90
N GLY A 71 1.74 -5.69 -20.22
CA GLY A 71 1.30 -4.64 -21.14
C GLY A 71 2.35 -3.53 -21.28
N ASP A 72 1.91 -2.33 -21.69
CA ASP A 72 2.81 -1.20 -21.88
C ASP A 72 3.36 -0.70 -20.55
N ALA A 73 4.67 -0.54 -20.50
CA ALA A 73 5.35 -0.05 -19.30
C ALA A 73 4.86 1.37 -18.93
N PRO A 74 4.87 1.71 -17.64
CA PRO A 74 4.65 3.09 -17.23
C PRO A 74 5.62 4.02 -17.96
N PRO A 75 5.21 5.26 -18.30
CA PRO A 75 6.09 6.24 -18.91
C PRO A 75 7.40 6.40 -18.13
N ALA A 76 8.50 6.71 -18.84
CA ALA A 76 9.76 6.97 -18.19
C ALA A 76 9.62 8.11 -17.15
N GLY A 77 10.10 7.87 -15.94
CA GLY A 77 9.99 8.83 -14.83
C GLY A 77 8.63 8.81 -14.11
N ALA A 78 7.67 8.00 -14.55
CA ALA A 78 6.41 7.86 -13.81
C ALA A 78 6.68 7.34 -12.39
N PRO A 79 6.11 7.97 -11.35
CA PRO A 79 6.29 7.56 -9.98
C PRO A 79 5.68 6.18 -9.74
N ALA A 80 6.28 5.37 -8.90
CA ALA A 80 5.62 4.19 -8.36
C ALA A 80 4.51 4.62 -7.40
N MET A 81 3.52 3.76 -7.18
CA MET A 81 2.34 4.14 -6.41
C MET A 81 1.99 3.07 -5.39
N PHE A 82 1.32 3.50 -4.34
CA PHE A 82 0.65 2.62 -3.38
C PHE A 82 -0.62 3.30 -2.87
N MET A 83 -1.55 2.51 -2.39
CA MET A 83 -2.84 2.98 -1.91
C MET A 83 -3.17 2.37 -0.56
N ARG A 84 -4.06 3.06 0.15
CA ARG A 84 -4.77 2.57 1.34
C ARG A 84 -6.22 3.02 1.23
N MET A 85 -7.16 2.25 1.78
CA MET A 85 -8.49 2.75 2.06
C MET A 85 -8.49 3.48 3.40
N ALA A 86 -9.47 4.33 3.60
CA ALA A 86 -9.76 4.97 4.87
C ALA A 86 -11.28 5.06 5.04
N ASP A 87 -11.76 4.42 6.08
CA ASP A 87 -13.13 4.51 6.57
C ASP A 87 -13.24 5.80 7.41
N ASP A 88 -14.31 6.55 7.25
CA ASP A 88 -14.52 7.80 7.98
C ASP A 88 -14.56 7.59 9.51
N ALA A 89 -14.99 6.42 9.96
CA ALA A 89 -14.99 6.05 11.37
C ALA A 89 -13.58 5.83 11.96
N TRP A 90 -12.53 5.78 11.14
CA TRP A 90 -11.14 5.68 11.62
C TRP A 90 -10.57 7.00 12.12
N THR A 91 -11.28 8.07 11.91
CA THR A 91 -10.88 9.41 12.33
C THR A 91 -11.84 9.98 13.37
N THR A 92 -11.47 11.07 13.99
CA THR A 92 -12.33 11.84 14.90
C THR A 92 -12.97 13.05 14.18
N SER A 93 -12.69 13.21 12.90
CA SER A 93 -13.25 14.30 12.09
C SER A 93 -14.67 13.97 11.68
N THR A 94 -15.57 14.90 11.88
CA THR A 94 -16.99 14.76 11.47
C THR A 94 -17.23 15.15 10.01
N THR A 95 -16.18 15.56 9.30
CA THR A 95 -16.21 15.96 7.89
C THR A 95 -15.47 14.98 6.98
N ASP A 96 -14.83 13.96 7.55
CA ASP A 96 -14.21 12.91 6.77
C ASP A 96 -15.28 12.07 6.06
N VAL A 97 -14.85 11.47 4.95
CA VAL A 97 -15.67 10.56 4.15
C VAL A 97 -14.83 9.33 3.81
N ASP A 98 -15.51 8.27 3.47
CA ASP A 98 -14.88 7.05 2.98
C ASP A 98 -14.11 7.32 1.69
N ARG A 99 -12.89 6.82 1.63
CA ARG A 99 -11.99 7.18 0.54
C ARG A 99 -10.89 6.16 0.29
N LEU A 100 -10.31 6.26 -0.87
CA LEU A 100 -8.99 5.73 -1.14
C LEU A 100 -7.96 6.86 -1.05
N GLU A 101 -6.82 6.55 -0.50
CA GLU A 101 -5.67 7.44 -0.40
C GLU A 101 -4.55 6.90 -1.28
N LEU A 102 -4.15 7.68 -2.29
CA LEU A 102 -3.10 7.34 -3.24
C LEU A 102 -1.85 8.16 -2.99
N TRP A 103 -0.70 7.50 -2.87
CA TRP A 103 0.61 8.13 -2.78
C TRP A 103 1.49 7.77 -3.97
N ASN A 104 2.40 8.69 -4.29
CA ASN A 104 3.42 8.52 -5.31
C ASN A 104 4.81 8.40 -4.67
N ILE A 105 5.64 7.52 -5.24
CA ILE A 105 7.04 7.32 -4.85
C ILE A 105 7.93 7.73 -6.02
N ASN A 106 8.72 8.78 -5.83
CA ASN A 106 9.77 9.14 -6.75
C ASN A 106 11.08 8.50 -6.26
N TYR A 107 11.35 7.28 -6.69
CA TYR A 107 12.58 6.57 -6.34
C TYR A 107 13.74 7.02 -7.24
N ASN A 108 14.80 7.54 -6.64
CA ASN A 108 16.02 7.94 -7.33
C ASN A 108 17.10 6.86 -7.15
N ALA A 109 17.33 6.06 -8.18
CA ALA A 109 18.32 4.99 -8.15
C ALA A 109 19.76 5.49 -8.05
N GLY A 110 20.06 6.69 -8.57
CA GLY A 110 21.39 7.30 -8.52
C GLY A 110 21.72 7.93 -7.17
N THR A 111 20.71 8.43 -6.48
CA THR A 111 20.83 9.03 -5.14
C THR A 111 19.64 8.62 -4.29
N PRO A 112 19.62 7.40 -3.77
CA PRO A 112 18.44 6.86 -3.05
C PRO A 112 17.95 7.73 -1.89
N ALA A 113 18.87 8.41 -1.20
CA ALA A 113 18.54 9.33 -0.11
C ALA A 113 17.71 10.56 -0.56
N SER A 114 17.70 10.89 -1.85
CA SER A 114 16.88 11.97 -2.43
C SER A 114 15.49 11.49 -2.92
N SER A 115 15.17 10.22 -2.73
CA SER A 115 13.86 9.70 -3.06
C SER A 115 12.79 10.31 -2.16
N THR A 116 11.60 10.52 -2.71
CA THR A 116 10.49 11.17 -1.99
C THR A 116 9.18 10.41 -2.15
N ILE A 117 8.28 10.61 -1.20
CA ILE A 117 6.87 10.31 -1.38
C ILE A 117 6.05 11.61 -1.39
N SER A 118 4.94 11.60 -2.10
CA SER A 118 3.96 12.68 -2.11
C SER A 118 2.54 12.12 -2.07
N GLY A 119 1.61 12.89 -1.53
CA GLY A 119 0.22 12.50 -1.32
C GLY A 119 -0.22 12.68 0.14
N PRO A 120 -1.40 12.18 0.49
CA PRO A 120 -2.27 11.41 -0.39
C PRO A 120 -3.03 12.29 -1.38
N THR A 121 -3.31 11.75 -2.57
CA THR A 121 -4.43 12.16 -3.38
C THR A 121 -5.65 11.39 -2.92
N THR A 122 -6.68 12.11 -2.52
CA THR A 122 -7.92 11.52 -2.00
C THR A 122 -8.88 11.21 -3.15
N LEU A 123 -9.39 9.99 -3.19
CA LEU A 123 -10.42 9.52 -4.10
C LEU A 123 -11.62 9.09 -3.25
N ASN A 124 -12.66 9.93 -3.19
CA ASN A 124 -13.87 9.61 -2.44
C ASN A 124 -14.57 8.39 -3.05
N THR A 125 -15.09 7.54 -2.18
CA THR A 125 -15.83 6.32 -2.55
C THR A 125 -17.29 6.43 -2.15
N GLU A 126 -18.09 5.45 -2.53
CA GLU A 126 -19.34 5.18 -1.85
C GLU A 126 -19.07 4.78 -0.39
N VAL A 127 -20.08 4.96 0.46
CA VAL A 127 -19.99 4.65 1.89
C VAL A 127 -19.71 3.16 2.09
N PHE A 128 -18.75 2.85 2.96
CA PHE A 128 -18.48 1.50 3.43
C PHE A 128 -18.19 1.52 4.95
N ASP A 129 -18.33 0.38 5.60
CA ASP A 129 -18.10 0.24 7.03
C ASP A 129 -17.20 -0.96 7.29
N THR A 130 -16.04 -0.73 7.86
CA THR A 130 -15.07 -1.74 8.24
C THR A 130 -15.22 -2.20 9.69
N GLY A 131 -16.24 -1.73 10.40
CA GLY A 131 -16.47 -1.99 11.83
C GLY A 131 -16.98 -3.39 12.17
N LEU A 132 -16.89 -4.38 11.27
CA LEU A 132 -17.47 -5.72 11.41
C LEU A 132 -17.19 -6.41 12.75
N CYS A 133 -15.97 -6.28 13.29
CA CYS A 133 -15.59 -6.85 14.60
C CYS A 133 -15.40 -5.79 15.68
N GLY A 134 -15.78 -4.53 15.41
CA GLY A 134 -15.27 -3.37 16.13
C GLY A 134 -13.79 -3.14 15.82
N TYR A 135 -13.27 -1.96 16.10
CA TYR A 135 -11.90 -1.56 15.69
C TYR A 135 -10.81 -2.09 16.61
N THR A 136 -11.16 -2.68 17.73
CA THR A 136 -10.24 -3.26 18.73
C THR A 136 -10.26 -4.77 18.79
N SER A 137 -11.19 -5.42 18.09
CA SER A 137 -11.30 -6.87 18.01
C SER A 137 -10.87 -7.37 16.65
N PHE A 138 -9.99 -8.36 16.63
CA PHE A 138 -9.41 -8.89 15.39
C PHE A 138 -10.12 -10.15 14.90
N ALA A 139 -10.83 -10.87 15.74
CA ALA A 139 -11.43 -12.14 15.38
C ALA A 139 -12.89 -12.21 15.85
N CYS A 140 -13.83 -12.17 14.90
CA CYS A 140 -15.26 -12.25 15.20
C CYS A 140 -16.07 -13.11 14.22
N MET A 141 -15.47 -13.62 13.15
CA MET A 141 -16.18 -14.45 12.19
C MET A 141 -16.28 -15.89 12.71
N ASN A 142 -17.49 -16.33 13.00
CA ASN A 142 -17.75 -17.67 13.50
C ASN A 142 -17.45 -18.73 12.43
N GLN A 143 -16.91 -19.86 12.88
CA GLN A 143 -16.67 -21.05 12.06
C GLN A 143 -17.62 -22.18 12.49
N PRO A 144 -18.18 -22.97 11.58
CA PRO A 144 -18.95 -24.15 11.93
C PRO A 144 -18.10 -25.17 12.70
N GLY A 145 -18.68 -25.74 13.77
CA GLY A 145 -18.05 -26.86 14.51
C GLY A 145 -16.91 -26.50 15.45
N THR A 146 -16.62 -25.20 15.66
CA THR A 146 -15.58 -24.73 16.60
C THR A 146 -15.97 -23.42 17.25
N GLY A 147 -15.42 -23.17 18.46
CA GLY A 147 -15.53 -21.86 19.13
C GLY A 147 -14.43 -20.85 18.70
N THR A 148 -13.50 -21.28 17.83
CA THR A 148 -12.46 -20.39 17.31
C THR A 148 -13.04 -19.49 16.21
N THR A 149 -12.78 -18.20 16.29
CA THR A 149 -13.21 -17.21 15.31
C THR A 149 -12.06 -16.81 14.37
N LEU A 150 -12.41 -16.37 13.15
CA LEU A 150 -11.47 -15.87 12.15
C LEU A 150 -11.40 -14.35 12.21
N ASP A 151 -10.21 -13.83 11.92
CA ASP A 151 -9.95 -12.42 11.66
C ASP A 151 -10.25 -12.11 10.19
N PRO A 152 -11.17 -11.19 9.87
CA PRO A 152 -11.48 -10.81 8.49
C PRO A 152 -10.43 -9.92 7.83
N LEU A 153 -9.43 -9.40 8.55
CA LEU A 153 -8.41 -8.44 8.05
C LEU A 153 -9.02 -7.32 7.19
N ARG A 154 -10.04 -6.69 7.71
CA ARG A 154 -10.92 -5.75 6.99
C ARG A 154 -10.29 -4.37 6.73
N GLU A 155 -9.16 -4.07 7.36
CA GLU A 155 -8.53 -2.74 7.31
C GLU A 155 -7.59 -2.56 6.11
N VAL A 156 -7.60 -3.48 5.16
CA VAL A 156 -6.67 -3.47 4.03
C VAL A 156 -7.38 -3.62 2.69
N LEU A 157 -6.86 -2.95 1.68
CA LEU A 157 -7.29 -3.19 0.31
C LEU A 157 -6.92 -4.61 -0.12
N MET A 158 -7.85 -5.27 -0.81
CA MET A 158 -7.57 -6.55 -1.44
C MET A 158 -6.40 -6.43 -2.42
N ASN A 159 -5.52 -7.41 -2.42
CA ASN A 159 -4.45 -7.50 -3.40
C ASN A 159 -5.06 -8.06 -4.71
N ARG A 160 -4.77 -7.51 -5.85
CA ARG A 160 -3.67 -6.68 -6.30
C ARG A 160 -4.22 -5.43 -6.97
N ILE A 161 -3.58 -4.27 -6.76
CA ILE A 161 -3.87 -3.06 -7.53
C ILE A 161 -3.00 -3.13 -8.79
N SER A 162 -3.63 -3.15 -9.96
CA SER A 162 -2.94 -3.29 -11.25
C SER A 162 -2.84 -1.95 -11.96
N TYR A 163 -1.64 -1.63 -12.44
CA TYR A 163 -1.42 -0.52 -13.36
C TYR A 163 -1.62 -0.98 -14.80
N ARG A 164 -2.33 -0.17 -15.58
CA ARG A 164 -2.41 -0.29 -17.03
C ARG A 164 -2.07 1.04 -17.68
N ASN A 165 -1.17 1.01 -18.64
CA ASN A 165 -0.93 2.15 -19.52
C ASN A 165 -1.82 1.96 -20.76
N LEU A 166 -2.85 2.77 -20.86
CA LEU A 166 -3.74 2.77 -22.02
C LEU A 166 -3.19 3.81 -23.01
N THR A 167 -2.83 3.38 -24.20
CA THR A 167 -2.46 4.31 -25.27
C THR A 167 -3.70 5.10 -25.71
N ALA A 168 -3.50 6.30 -26.26
CA ALA A 168 -4.61 7.20 -26.68
C ALA A 168 -5.60 6.58 -27.68
N THR A 169 -5.30 5.42 -28.23
CA THR A 169 -6.14 4.64 -29.15
C THR A 169 -7.01 3.59 -28.46
N GLN A 170 -6.71 3.28 -27.20
CA GLN A 170 -7.55 2.40 -26.38
C GLN A 170 -8.45 3.29 -25.52
N GLY A 171 -9.67 3.54 -25.97
CA GLY A 171 -10.65 4.28 -25.19
C GLY A 171 -10.85 3.66 -23.81
N TYR A 172 -11.27 4.49 -22.86
CA TYR A 172 -11.73 4.02 -21.54
C TYR A 172 -13.00 3.19 -21.77
N GLU A 173 -12.98 1.92 -21.41
CA GLU A 173 -14.17 1.12 -21.15
C GLU A 173 -14.42 1.06 -19.65
#